data_7463e60232b25e9425a7b1f85706bf33
#
_entry.id   7463e60232b25e9425a7b1f85706bf33
#
_cell.length_a   1.000
_cell.length_b   1.000
_cell.length_c   1.000
_cell.angle_alpha   90.00
_cell.angle_beta   90.00
_cell.angle_gamma   90.00
#
_symmetry.space_group_name_H-M   'P 1'
#
loop_
_entity.id
_entity.type
_entity.pdbx_description
1 polymer ?
#
loop_
_entity_poly.entity_id
_entity_poly.type
_entity_poly.pdbx_seq_one_letter_code
_entity_poly.pdbx_strand_id
1 'polypeptide(L)'
;MIKKIIGSHRSRVFIRPFCIIAAFFFFSAGDKCAASEEEMILIPAGPFKMGSSDKDIMWAARHFHSESLDWYRDETPLHEVTLPAFKIDKVPVTMRAFSKYQQATGQPPSREHDNALFNHPLQPVVSLPWKQARDYCHWAKKRLPTEAEWEKAARGTDGRYYPWGNEADALNANIRGKGDIYRYTNQGGTIPENVSPYGVMDLAGNVWEWTENWYQPHPGN
;
A
#
# COMPACT_ATOMS: atom_id res chain seq x y z
N MET A 1 -12.61 -1.56 -0.24
CA MET A 1 -12.61 -0.08 -0.33
C MET A 1 -11.23 0.53 -0.54
N ILE A 2 -10.19 0.05 0.11
CA ILE A 2 -8.82 0.60 0.00
C ILE A 2 -8.20 0.41 -1.40
N LYS A 3 -8.59 -0.59 -2.16
CA LYS A 3 -7.99 -0.96 -3.47
C LYS A 3 -8.40 -0.09 -4.68
N LYS A 4 -9.42 0.77 -4.60
CA LYS A 4 -10.04 1.41 -5.80
C LYS A 4 -10.08 2.95 -5.83
N ILE A 5 -9.25 3.67 -5.09
CA ILE A 5 -9.31 5.15 -5.04
C ILE A 5 -8.56 5.85 -6.20
N ILE A 6 -8.33 5.23 -7.34
CA ILE A 6 -7.58 5.88 -8.44
C ILE A 6 -8.44 6.05 -9.68
N GLY A 7 -9.01 7.24 -9.83
CA GLY A 7 -9.69 7.69 -11.04
C GLY A 7 -8.71 8.04 -12.17
N SER A 8 -9.01 7.59 -13.38
CA SER A 8 -8.26 7.88 -14.61
C SER A 8 -8.60 9.27 -15.15
N HIS A 9 -7.61 10.16 -15.28
CA HIS A 9 -7.65 11.23 -16.31
C HIS A 9 -6.24 11.62 -16.76
N ARG A 10 -6.03 11.55 -18.08
CA ARG A 10 -4.80 12.01 -18.75
C ARG A 10 -4.87 13.54 -18.93
N SER A 11 -3.81 14.24 -18.52
CA SER A 11 -3.54 15.61 -18.98
C SER A 11 -2.04 15.85 -19.18
N ARG A 12 -1.72 16.47 -20.30
CA ARG A 12 -0.36 16.71 -20.82
C ARG A 12 0.32 17.83 -20.03
N VAL A 13 1.62 17.70 -19.81
CA VAL A 13 2.46 18.66 -19.07
C VAL A 13 3.44 19.33 -20.02
N PHE A 14 3.51 20.66 -19.94
CA PHE A 14 4.58 21.50 -20.49
C PHE A 14 5.66 21.75 -19.43
N ILE A 15 6.93 21.59 -19.82
CA ILE A 15 8.11 21.81 -18.99
C ILE A 15 8.69 23.20 -19.31
N ARG A 16 9.08 23.96 -18.30
CA ARG A 16 10.09 25.01 -18.41
C ARG A 16 11.02 24.99 -17.19
N PRO A 17 12.35 25.20 -17.38
CA PRO A 17 13.34 25.10 -16.31
C PRO A 17 13.62 26.45 -15.67
N PHE A 18 13.97 26.47 -14.39
CA PHE A 18 14.68 27.57 -13.74
C PHE A 18 15.76 27.01 -12.82
N CYS A 19 17.01 27.38 -13.16
CA CYS A 19 18.19 27.25 -12.30
C CYS A 19 18.18 28.37 -11.25
N ILE A 20 18.44 28.04 -9.98
CA ILE A 20 19.09 28.96 -9.05
C ILE A 20 19.97 28.15 -8.10
N ILE A 21 21.18 28.65 -7.95
CA ILE A 21 22.32 28.20 -7.14
C ILE A 21 22.18 28.77 -5.72
N ALA A 22 22.68 28.00 -4.76
CA ALA A 22 23.40 28.39 -3.56
C ALA A 22 22.77 28.07 -2.19
N ALA A 23 23.48 27.43 -1.46
CA ALA A 23 24.19 27.66 -0.18
C ALA A 23 24.03 26.53 0.82
N PHE A 24 25.18 25.95 1.15
CA PHE A 24 25.36 24.95 2.21
C PHE A 24 24.98 25.54 3.58
N PHE A 25 23.99 24.91 4.23
CA PHE A 25 23.94 24.89 5.68
C PHE A 25 23.80 23.45 6.12
N PHE A 26 24.86 22.92 6.74
CA PHE A 26 24.80 21.69 7.51
C PHE A 26 23.89 21.92 8.71
N PHE A 27 22.64 21.49 8.60
CA PHE A 27 21.85 21.19 9.77
C PHE A 27 21.72 19.65 9.82
N SER A 28 22.40 19.07 10.79
CA SER A 28 22.14 17.71 11.23
C SER A 28 20.69 17.63 11.75
N ALA A 29 19.77 17.40 10.84
CA ALA A 29 18.43 16.99 11.21
C ALA A 29 18.51 15.49 11.52
N GLY A 30 18.29 15.16 12.79
CA GLY A 30 18.28 13.78 13.26
C GLY A 30 17.44 12.89 12.35
N ASP A 31 17.98 11.73 12.01
CA ASP A 31 17.32 10.66 11.30
C ASP A 31 15.96 10.37 11.98
N LYS A 32 14.90 10.93 11.44
CA LYS A 32 13.57 10.44 11.74
C LYS A 32 13.53 9.02 11.21
N CYS A 33 13.46 8.09 12.14
CA CYS A 33 13.48 6.65 12.02
C CYS A 33 12.65 6.21 10.80
N ALA A 34 13.33 5.99 9.67
CA ALA A 34 12.75 5.21 8.60
C ALA A 34 12.50 3.81 9.18
N ALA A 35 11.27 3.34 9.15
CA ALA A 35 10.92 2.00 9.60
C ALA A 35 11.92 1.00 9.01
N SER A 36 12.47 0.09 9.82
CA SER A 36 13.48 -0.82 9.30
C SER A 36 12.82 -1.72 8.26
N GLU A 37 13.44 -1.85 7.09
CA GLU A 37 12.93 -2.69 5.97
C GLU A 37 12.73 -4.17 6.32
N GLU A 38 13.23 -4.61 7.46
CA GLU A 38 13.19 -5.99 7.92
C GLU A 38 12.24 -6.16 9.12
N GLU A 39 11.61 -5.06 9.57
CA GLU A 39 10.68 -5.12 10.69
C GLU A 39 9.37 -5.76 10.27
N MET A 40 9.02 -6.87 10.90
CA MET A 40 7.73 -7.53 10.73
C MET A 40 6.83 -7.30 11.94
N ILE A 41 5.59 -6.96 11.68
CA ILE A 41 4.55 -6.75 12.69
C ILE A 41 3.78 -8.05 12.90
N LEU A 42 3.60 -8.44 14.17
CA LEU A 42 2.77 -9.58 14.55
C LEU A 42 1.29 -9.17 14.56
N ILE A 43 0.49 -9.83 13.75
CA ILE A 43 -0.97 -9.72 13.74
C ILE A 43 -1.54 -10.87 14.57
N PRO A 44 -2.28 -10.59 15.67
CA PRO A 44 -2.81 -11.61 16.55
C PRO A 44 -3.81 -12.55 15.86
N ALA A 45 -3.89 -13.80 16.33
CA ALA A 45 -4.97 -14.70 15.94
C ALA A 45 -6.34 -14.14 16.37
N GLY A 46 -7.39 -14.58 15.70
CA GLY A 46 -8.77 -14.28 16.06
C GLY A 46 -9.61 -13.74 14.91
N PRO A 47 -10.89 -13.47 15.17
CA PRO A 47 -11.84 -13.01 14.17
C PRO A 47 -11.62 -11.54 13.78
N PHE A 48 -12.05 -11.19 12.58
CA PHE A 48 -12.17 -9.81 12.10
C PHE A 48 -13.29 -9.71 11.07
N LYS A 49 -13.73 -8.48 10.81
CA LYS A 49 -14.74 -8.18 9.79
C LYS A 49 -14.06 -7.95 8.44
N MET A 50 -14.32 -8.85 7.49
CA MET A 50 -13.81 -8.77 6.11
C MET A 50 -14.90 -8.31 5.17
N GLY A 51 -14.53 -7.48 4.21
CA GLY A 51 -15.44 -7.00 3.18
C GLY A 51 -16.23 -5.75 3.59
N SER A 52 -17.32 -5.51 2.87
CA SER A 52 -18.16 -4.31 3.01
C SER A 52 -19.63 -4.67 3.04
N SER A 53 -20.41 -3.94 3.84
CA SER A 53 -21.87 -4.01 3.78
C SER A 53 -22.42 -3.11 2.66
N ASP A 54 -23.67 -3.31 2.25
CA ASP A 54 -24.34 -2.41 1.31
C ASP A 54 -24.34 -0.96 1.79
N LYS A 55 -24.44 -0.74 3.10
CA LYS A 55 -24.34 0.60 3.71
C LYS A 55 -22.96 1.23 3.47
N ASP A 56 -21.89 0.45 3.62
CA ASP A 56 -20.52 0.92 3.42
C ASP A 56 -20.28 1.26 1.95
N ILE A 57 -20.80 0.44 1.04
CA ILE A 57 -20.74 0.70 -0.41
C ILE A 57 -21.48 1.98 -0.78
N MET A 58 -22.69 2.17 -0.26
CA MET A 58 -23.45 3.40 -0.51
C MET A 58 -22.76 4.63 0.06
N TRP A 59 -22.13 4.50 1.24
CA TRP A 59 -21.33 5.58 1.83
C TRP A 59 -20.13 5.91 0.93
N ALA A 60 -19.37 4.90 0.49
CA ALA A 60 -18.21 5.08 -0.37
C ALA A 60 -18.59 5.74 -1.72
N ALA A 61 -19.65 5.26 -2.36
CA ALA A 61 -20.11 5.82 -3.62
C ALA A 61 -20.48 7.30 -3.52
N ARG A 62 -21.17 7.68 -2.44
CA ARG A 62 -21.53 9.09 -2.18
C ARG A 62 -20.31 9.93 -1.87
N HIS A 63 -19.40 9.40 -1.04
CA HIS A 63 -18.22 10.15 -0.56
C HIS A 63 -17.20 10.39 -1.67
N PHE A 64 -17.00 9.39 -2.53
CA PHE A 64 -16.05 9.48 -3.64
C PHE A 64 -16.69 9.84 -4.97
N HIS A 65 -17.97 10.24 -4.98
CA HIS A 65 -18.71 10.61 -6.18
C HIS A 65 -18.58 9.57 -7.30
N SER A 66 -18.62 8.30 -6.95
CA SER A 66 -18.52 7.20 -7.92
C SER A 66 -19.85 7.03 -8.67
N GLU A 67 -19.78 7.03 -9.99
CA GLU A 67 -20.95 6.82 -10.86
C GLU A 67 -21.39 5.35 -10.90
N SER A 68 -20.53 4.42 -10.48
CA SER A 68 -20.80 2.98 -10.49
C SER A 68 -20.59 2.35 -9.12
N LEU A 69 -21.62 1.66 -8.62
CA LEU A 69 -21.56 0.83 -7.43
C LEU A 69 -20.83 -0.50 -7.69
N ASP A 70 -20.77 -0.94 -8.95
CA ASP A 70 -20.20 -2.24 -9.32
C ASP A 70 -18.71 -2.36 -8.94
N TRP A 71 -18.02 -1.21 -8.83
CA TRP A 71 -16.62 -1.16 -8.40
C TRP A 71 -16.40 -1.58 -6.94
N TYR A 72 -17.46 -1.56 -6.14
CA TYR A 72 -17.40 -1.89 -4.71
C TYR A 72 -18.16 -3.18 -4.38
N ARG A 73 -19.00 -3.67 -5.29
CA ARG A 73 -19.86 -4.85 -5.04
C ARG A 73 -19.06 -6.12 -4.80
N ASP A 74 -17.90 -6.25 -5.43
CA ASP A 74 -17.02 -7.40 -5.22
C ASP A 74 -16.40 -7.46 -3.82
N GLU A 75 -16.57 -6.40 -3.02
CA GLU A 75 -16.20 -6.38 -1.60
C GLU A 75 -17.34 -6.86 -0.67
N THR A 76 -18.53 -7.18 -1.21
CA THR A 76 -19.64 -7.70 -0.41
C THR A 76 -19.65 -9.23 -0.41
N PRO A 77 -20.30 -9.84 0.60
CA PRO A 77 -20.86 -9.24 1.81
C PRO A 77 -19.81 -8.97 2.88
N LEU A 78 -20.12 -8.08 3.84
CA LEU A 78 -19.41 -8.02 5.09
C LEU A 78 -19.60 -9.33 5.85
N HIS A 79 -18.52 -10.01 6.21
CA HIS A 79 -18.56 -11.30 6.91
C HIS A 79 -17.43 -11.42 7.91
N GLU A 80 -17.53 -12.35 8.83
CA GLU A 80 -16.48 -12.62 9.82
C GLU A 80 -15.54 -13.70 9.32
N VAL A 81 -14.24 -13.44 9.43
CA VAL A 81 -13.15 -14.38 9.12
C VAL A 81 -12.25 -14.54 10.33
N THR A 82 -11.94 -15.77 10.69
CA THR A 82 -10.98 -16.07 11.75
C THR A 82 -9.64 -16.50 11.15
N LEU A 83 -8.57 -15.83 11.54
CA LEU A 83 -7.21 -16.13 11.10
C LEU A 83 -6.33 -16.56 12.25
N PRO A 84 -5.35 -17.47 12.00
CA PRO A 84 -4.25 -17.69 12.94
C PRO A 84 -3.40 -16.42 13.06
N ALA A 85 -2.52 -16.36 14.05
CA ALA A 85 -1.53 -15.29 14.14
C ALA A 85 -0.53 -15.39 12.97
N PHE A 86 -0.15 -14.25 12.40
CA PHE A 86 0.84 -14.17 11.32
C PHE A 86 1.71 -12.92 11.49
N LYS A 87 2.78 -12.85 10.72
CA LYS A 87 3.61 -11.65 10.63
C LYS A 87 3.51 -11.06 9.22
N ILE A 88 3.54 -9.74 9.13
CA ILE A 88 3.56 -8.98 7.88
C ILE A 88 4.65 -7.92 7.96
N ASP A 89 5.25 -7.56 6.83
CA ASP A 89 6.24 -6.48 6.79
C ASP A 89 5.58 -5.15 7.18
N LYS A 90 6.31 -4.34 7.94
CA LYS A 90 5.81 -3.05 8.44
C LYS A 90 5.53 -2.05 7.33
N VAL A 91 6.30 -2.11 6.25
CA VAL A 91 6.19 -1.28 5.05
C VAL A 91 6.26 -2.15 3.79
N PRO A 92 5.80 -1.68 2.64
CA PRO A 92 5.96 -2.39 1.37
C PRO A 92 7.42 -2.70 1.05
N VAL A 93 7.68 -3.80 0.34
CA VAL A 93 9.04 -4.21 -0.08
C VAL A 93 9.70 -3.08 -0.87
N THR A 94 10.90 -2.66 -0.45
CA THR A 94 11.61 -1.55 -1.05
C THR A 94 12.44 -1.95 -2.27
N MET A 95 12.80 -0.97 -3.10
CA MET A 95 13.73 -1.15 -4.22
C MET A 95 15.08 -1.71 -3.74
N ARG A 96 15.58 -1.27 -2.59
CA ARG A 96 16.84 -1.78 -1.99
C ARG A 96 16.74 -3.25 -1.61
N ALA A 97 15.66 -3.66 -0.95
CA ALA A 97 15.44 -5.05 -0.57
C ALA A 97 15.30 -5.95 -1.80
N PHE A 98 14.55 -5.50 -2.80
CA PHE A 98 14.37 -6.25 -4.05
C PHE A 98 15.68 -6.33 -4.86
N SER A 99 16.51 -5.29 -4.88
CA SER A 99 17.82 -5.30 -5.56
C SER A 99 18.79 -6.33 -4.94
N LYS A 100 18.75 -6.55 -3.63
CA LYS A 100 19.51 -7.65 -2.99
C LYS A 100 19.10 -9.02 -3.54
N TYR A 101 17.81 -9.27 -3.71
CA TYR A 101 17.29 -10.49 -4.33
C TYR A 101 17.78 -10.66 -5.76
N GLN A 102 17.70 -9.61 -6.56
CA GLN A 102 18.17 -9.64 -7.95
C GLN A 102 19.66 -9.98 -8.04
N GLN A 103 20.49 -9.34 -7.23
CA GLN A 103 21.93 -9.61 -7.18
C GLN A 103 22.23 -11.06 -6.75
N ALA A 104 21.48 -11.58 -5.78
CA ALA A 104 21.69 -12.93 -5.26
C ALA A 104 21.22 -14.05 -6.21
N THR A 105 20.25 -13.78 -7.08
CA THR A 105 19.58 -14.80 -7.88
C THR A 105 19.73 -14.63 -9.39
N GLY A 106 20.25 -13.51 -9.86
CA GLY A 106 20.29 -13.17 -11.29
C GLY A 106 18.93 -12.91 -11.93
N GLN A 107 17.88 -12.72 -11.12
CA GLN A 107 16.54 -12.42 -11.65
C GLN A 107 16.49 -11.02 -12.29
N PRO A 108 15.66 -10.83 -13.33
CA PRO A 108 15.58 -9.55 -14.02
C PRO A 108 15.06 -8.44 -13.11
N PRO A 109 15.44 -7.18 -13.38
CA PRO A 109 14.93 -6.02 -12.65
C PRO A 109 13.44 -5.80 -12.86
N SER A 110 12.83 -5.03 -11.95
CA SER A 110 11.49 -4.49 -12.19
C SER A 110 11.51 -3.58 -13.42
N ARG A 111 10.37 -3.41 -14.05
CA ARG A 111 10.27 -2.56 -15.25
C ARG A 111 10.71 -1.11 -14.98
N GLU A 112 10.52 -0.63 -13.75
CA GLU A 112 10.82 0.75 -13.34
C GLU A 112 12.21 0.89 -12.66
N HIS A 113 13.05 -0.13 -12.75
CA HIS A 113 14.36 -0.15 -12.07
C HIS A 113 15.24 1.07 -12.38
N ASP A 114 15.29 1.48 -13.65
CA ASP A 114 16.11 2.61 -14.11
C ASP A 114 15.34 3.94 -14.17
N ASN A 115 14.08 3.95 -13.77
CA ASN A 115 13.24 5.13 -13.76
C ASN A 115 13.46 5.95 -12.48
N ALA A 116 14.12 7.10 -12.58
CA ALA A 116 14.43 7.98 -11.46
C ALA A 116 13.22 8.42 -10.60
N LEU A 117 12.01 8.27 -11.11
CA LEU A 117 10.77 8.58 -10.39
C LEU A 117 10.36 7.47 -9.40
N PHE A 118 10.88 6.24 -9.57
CA PHE A 118 10.46 5.04 -8.84
C PHE A 118 11.63 4.23 -8.26
N ASN A 119 12.86 4.64 -8.46
CA ASN A 119 14.04 3.83 -8.13
C ASN A 119 14.82 4.29 -6.91
N HIS A 120 14.27 5.20 -6.10
CA HIS A 120 14.92 5.54 -4.84
C HIS A 120 14.97 4.27 -3.94
N PRO A 121 16.11 4.00 -3.26
CA PRO A 121 16.28 2.75 -2.50
C PRO A 121 15.19 2.44 -1.47
N LEU A 122 14.57 3.45 -0.87
CA LEU A 122 13.51 3.31 0.14
C LEU A 122 12.08 3.39 -0.42
N GLN A 123 11.92 3.66 -1.73
CA GLN A 123 10.60 3.56 -2.36
C GLN A 123 10.18 2.10 -2.51
N PRO A 124 8.88 1.81 -2.47
CA PRO A 124 8.36 0.49 -2.82
C PRO A 124 8.82 0.06 -4.21
N VAL A 125 9.16 -1.20 -4.36
CA VAL A 125 9.38 -1.77 -5.70
C VAL A 125 8.04 -1.89 -6.42
N VAL A 126 7.98 -1.37 -7.64
CA VAL A 126 6.76 -1.32 -8.46
C VAL A 126 6.90 -2.07 -9.78
N SER A 127 5.78 -2.27 -10.47
CA SER A 127 5.73 -2.91 -11.80
C SER A 127 6.31 -4.32 -11.84
N LEU A 128 6.09 -5.09 -10.77
CA LEU A 128 6.44 -6.50 -10.70
C LEU A 128 5.27 -7.37 -11.16
N PRO A 129 5.52 -8.41 -11.99
CA PRO A 129 4.57 -9.50 -12.14
C PRO A 129 4.37 -10.26 -10.82
N TRP A 130 3.18 -10.79 -10.58
CA TRP A 130 2.85 -11.58 -9.38
C TRP A 130 3.87 -12.68 -9.09
N LYS A 131 4.27 -13.44 -10.12
CA LYS A 131 5.27 -14.49 -9.97
C LYS A 131 6.60 -13.97 -9.40
N GLN A 132 7.05 -12.81 -9.85
CA GLN A 132 8.31 -12.23 -9.39
C GLN A 132 8.20 -11.72 -7.93
N ALA A 133 7.07 -11.16 -7.55
CA ALA A 133 6.80 -10.78 -6.17
C ALA A 133 6.77 -12.01 -5.24
N ARG A 134 6.11 -13.09 -5.66
CA ARG A 134 6.08 -14.35 -4.93
C ARG A 134 7.48 -14.97 -4.79
N ASP A 135 8.24 -15.01 -5.87
CA ASP A 135 9.59 -15.60 -5.89
C ASP A 135 10.56 -14.81 -4.98
N TYR A 136 10.40 -13.46 -4.93
CA TYR A 136 11.10 -12.64 -3.94
C TYR A 136 10.75 -13.04 -2.51
N CYS A 137 9.46 -13.15 -2.21
CA CYS A 137 9.01 -13.54 -0.87
C CYS A 137 9.59 -14.91 -0.46
N HIS A 138 9.57 -15.90 -1.34
CA HIS A 138 10.16 -17.22 -1.08
C HIS A 138 11.67 -17.16 -0.83
N TRP A 139 12.39 -16.36 -1.61
CA TRP A 139 13.81 -16.13 -1.38
C TRP A 139 14.08 -15.51 0.00
N ALA A 140 13.26 -14.55 0.40
CA ALA A 140 13.31 -13.89 1.69
C ALA A 140 12.78 -14.76 2.86
N LYS A 141 12.43 -16.04 2.62
CA LYS A 141 11.80 -16.94 3.59
C LYS A 141 10.45 -16.45 4.12
N LYS A 142 9.72 -15.79 3.25
CA LYS A 142 8.37 -15.23 3.46
C LYS A 142 7.42 -15.77 2.39
N ARG A 143 6.20 -15.33 2.42
CA ARG A 143 5.21 -15.51 1.35
C ARG A 143 4.42 -14.22 1.13
N LEU A 144 3.68 -14.12 0.07
CA LEU A 144 2.67 -13.08 -0.07
C LEU A 144 1.59 -13.25 1.01
N PRO A 145 1.01 -12.16 1.52
CA PRO A 145 -0.15 -12.25 2.40
C PRO A 145 -1.36 -12.76 1.62
N THR A 146 -2.25 -13.49 2.27
CA THR A 146 -3.58 -13.70 1.71
C THR A 146 -4.35 -12.38 1.72
N GLU A 147 -5.42 -12.28 0.93
CA GLU A 147 -6.29 -11.11 0.92
C GLU A 147 -6.86 -10.82 2.32
N ALA A 148 -7.34 -11.87 3.02
CA ALA A 148 -7.85 -11.75 4.38
C ALA A 148 -6.77 -11.29 5.39
N GLU A 149 -5.54 -11.77 5.27
CA GLU A 149 -4.42 -11.32 6.11
C GLU A 149 -4.11 -9.84 5.85
N TRP A 150 -4.04 -9.45 4.58
CA TRP A 150 -3.78 -8.07 4.21
C TRP A 150 -4.87 -7.14 4.74
N GLU A 151 -6.15 -7.51 4.56
CA GLU A 151 -7.27 -6.69 5.04
C GLU A 151 -7.32 -6.60 6.57
N LYS A 152 -7.08 -7.72 7.28
CA LYS A 152 -6.98 -7.70 8.75
C LYS A 152 -5.84 -6.79 9.22
N ALA A 153 -4.67 -6.88 8.58
CA ALA A 153 -3.53 -6.04 8.91
C ALA A 153 -3.83 -4.55 8.73
N ALA A 154 -4.62 -4.20 7.70
CA ALA A 154 -5.02 -2.81 7.40
C ALA A 154 -6.11 -2.30 8.34
N ARG A 155 -7.18 -3.08 8.55
CA ARG A 155 -8.44 -2.59 9.14
C ARG A 155 -8.65 -3.02 10.60
N GLY A 156 -7.77 -3.85 11.15
CA GLY A 156 -7.96 -4.36 12.51
C GLY A 156 -9.16 -5.31 12.63
N THR A 157 -9.84 -5.27 13.77
CA THR A 157 -10.99 -6.11 14.08
C THR A 157 -12.31 -5.37 14.11
N ASP A 158 -12.30 -4.04 14.13
CA ASP A 158 -13.48 -3.17 14.28
C ASP A 158 -14.19 -2.84 12.95
N GLY A 159 -13.58 -3.21 11.81
CA GLY A 159 -14.16 -2.98 10.49
C GLY A 159 -14.08 -1.53 10.02
N ARG A 160 -13.08 -0.78 10.50
CA ARG A 160 -12.80 0.59 10.05
C ARG A 160 -12.58 0.70 8.54
N TYR A 161 -12.81 1.88 7.96
CA TYR A 161 -12.65 2.09 6.53
C TYR A 161 -11.20 2.24 6.09
N TYR A 162 -10.35 2.87 6.91
CA TYR A 162 -8.95 3.14 6.63
C TYR A 162 -8.06 2.63 7.77
N PRO A 163 -6.76 2.44 7.55
CA PRO A 163 -5.84 2.04 8.62
C PRO A 163 -5.92 2.95 9.86
N TRP A 164 -6.08 4.24 9.69
CA TRP A 164 -6.17 5.24 10.76
C TRP A 164 -7.56 5.42 11.36
N GLY A 165 -8.61 4.82 10.80
CA GLY A 165 -9.99 4.95 11.31
C GLY A 165 -11.04 5.14 10.22
N ASN A 166 -12.11 5.88 10.53
CA ASN A 166 -13.25 6.05 9.61
C ASN A 166 -13.29 7.42 8.92
N GLU A 167 -12.47 8.36 9.36
CA GLU A 167 -12.42 9.69 8.75
C GLU A 167 -11.61 9.65 7.45
N ALA A 168 -12.24 10.13 6.37
CA ALA A 168 -11.58 10.25 5.08
C ALA A 168 -10.71 11.51 5.06
N ASP A 169 -9.41 11.34 5.21
CA ASP A 169 -8.44 12.42 5.08
C ASP A 169 -7.41 12.06 4.00
N ALA A 170 -7.41 12.84 2.92
CA ALA A 170 -6.50 12.63 1.80
C ALA A 170 -5.03 12.90 2.16
N LEU A 171 -4.76 13.61 3.26
CA LEU A 171 -3.39 13.86 3.74
C LEU A 171 -2.78 12.65 4.44
N ASN A 172 -3.62 11.72 4.89
CA ASN A 172 -3.17 10.50 5.56
C ASN A 172 -2.74 9.38 4.59
N ALA A 173 -2.79 9.63 3.29
CA ALA A 173 -2.37 8.62 2.30
C ALA A 173 -1.76 9.28 1.06
N ASN A 174 -0.79 8.61 0.45
CA ASN A 174 -0.28 8.99 -0.86
C ASN A 174 -1.25 8.47 -1.94
N ILE A 175 -2.27 9.27 -2.25
CA ILE A 175 -3.31 9.00 -3.25
C ILE A 175 -3.41 10.16 -4.22
N ARG A 176 -3.72 9.87 -5.47
CA ARG A 176 -3.88 10.91 -6.48
C ARG A 176 -5.12 11.75 -6.19
N GLY A 177 -4.95 13.06 -5.90
CA GLY A 177 -6.08 13.96 -5.65
C GLY A 177 -5.69 15.33 -5.12
N LYS A 178 -6.69 16.09 -4.64
CA LYS A 178 -6.45 17.34 -3.93
C LYS A 178 -5.75 17.05 -2.61
N GLY A 179 -4.63 17.71 -2.37
CA GLY A 179 -3.81 17.52 -1.18
C GLY A 179 -2.68 16.50 -1.36
N ASP A 180 -2.62 15.80 -2.48
CA ASP A 180 -1.50 14.93 -2.80
C ASP A 180 -0.21 15.74 -2.89
N ILE A 181 0.68 15.49 -1.93
CA ILE A 181 2.02 16.11 -1.88
C ILE A 181 3.07 15.27 -2.64
N TYR A 182 2.71 14.04 -3.01
CA TYR A 182 3.55 13.11 -3.74
C TYR A 182 2.97 12.83 -5.11
N ARG A 183 3.68 13.24 -6.16
CA ARG A 183 3.25 12.99 -7.54
C ARG A 183 3.32 11.52 -7.95
N TYR A 184 4.18 10.76 -7.27
CA TYR A 184 4.48 9.34 -7.50
C TYR A 184 4.59 8.63 -6.16
N THR A 185 5.16 7.42 -6.14
CA THR A 185 5.42 6.70 -4.90
C THR A 185 6.37 7.49 -4.00
N ASN A 186 6.13 7.45 -2.70
CA ASN A 186 7.05 7.96 -1.68
C ASN A 186 7.76 6.80 -0.96
N GLN A 187 8.73 7.14 -0.14
CA GLN A 187 9.40 6.15 0.72
C GLN A 187 8.40 5.54 1.70
N GLY A 188 8.54 4.25 1.96
CA GLY A 188 7.66 3.55 2.89
C GLY A 188 7.69 4.18 4.29
N GLY A 189 6.51 4.32 4.90
CA GLY A 189 6.36 4.88 6.24
C GLY A 189 6.59 6.39 6.35
N THR A 190 6.53 7.13 5.25
CA THR A 190 6.75 8.59 5.25
C THR A 190 5.56 9.36 5.81
N ILE A 191 4.35 8.80 5.75
CA ILE A 191 3.12 9.40 6.29
C ILE A 191 2.81 8.71 7.63
N PRO A 192 3.10 9.36 8.78
CA PRO A 192 2.94 8.72 10.10
C PRO A 192 1.50 8.34 10.42
N GLU A 193 0.54 9.08 9.87
CA GLU A 193 -0.90 8.86 10.06
C GLU A 193 -1.39 7.63 9.27
N ASN A 194 -0.68 7.21 8.21
CA ASN A 194 -1.02 6.01 7.44
C ASN A 194 -0.53 4.75 8.15
N VAL A 195 -1.07 4.52 9.33
CA VAL A 195 -0.70 3.42 10.20
C VAL A 195 -1.93 2.65 10.65
N SER A 196 -1.87 1.33 10.58
CA SER A 196 -2.93 0.44 11.03
C SER A 196 -2.95 0.28 12.55
N PRO A 197 -4.02 -0.31 13.14
CA PRO A 197 -4.09 -0.59 14.58
C PRO A 197 -2.92 -1.42 15.12
N TYR A 198 -2.27 -2.17 14.23
CA TYR A 198 -1.14 -3.02 14.58
C TYR A 198 0.22 -2.38 14.34
N GLY A 199 0.26 -1.21 13.68
CA GLY A 199 1.51 -0.52 13.37
C GLY A 199 2.06 -0.81 11.96
N VAL A 200 1.30 -1.47 11.09
CA VAL A 200 1.65 -1.63 9.68
C VAL A 200 1.34 -0.33 8.93
N MET A 201 2.24 0.10 8.07
CA MET A 201 2.17 1.39 7.40
C MET A 201 1.89 1.24 5.89
N ASP A 202 1.42 2.31 5.27
CA ASP A 202 1.16 2.42 3.82
C ASP A 202 0.13 1.43 3.25
N LEU A 203 -0.74 0.88 4.09
CA LEU A 203 -1.82 -0.01 3.65
C LEU A 203 -2.99 0.74 2.98
N ALA A 204 -2.91 2.06 2.86
CA ALA A 204 -3.82 2.89 2.08
C ALA A 204 -3.03 3.83 1.17
N GLY A 205 -3.06 3.59 -0.14
CA GLY A 205 -2.32 4.40 -1.12
C GLY A 205 -0.88 3.94 -1.34
N ASN A 206 -0.05 4.82 -1.82
CA ASN A 206 1.34 4.64 -2.23
C ASN A 206 1.50 3.64 -3.40
N VAL A 207 1.20 2.34 -3.19
CA VAL A 207 1.27 1.29 -4.21
C VAL A 207 0.11 0.31 -4.09
N TRP A 208 -0.16 -0.42 -5.17
CA TRP A 208 -0.96 -1.65 -5.14
C TRP A 208 -0.09 -2.80 -4.71
N GLU A 209 -0.62 -3.68 -3.85
CA GLU A 209 0.12 -4.80 -3.32
C GLU A 209 -0.46 -6.14 -3.81
N TRP A 210 0.43 -7.07 -4.16
CA TRP A 210 0.05 -8.42 -4.52
C TRP A 210 -0.34 -9.26 -3.31
N THR A 211 -1.41 -10.05 -3.47
CA THR A 211 -1.82 -11.07 -2.50
C THR A 211 -1.59 -12.47 -3.09
N GLU A 212 -1.55 -13.49 -2.22
CA GLU A 212 -1.36 -14.90 -2.63
C GLU A 212 -2.56 -15.45 -3.39
N ASN A 213 -3.77 -15.04 -3.01
CA ASN A 213 -4.99 -15.53 -3.61
C ASN A 213 -5.21 -14.96 -5.01
N TRP A 214 -5.73 -15.80 -5.91
CA TRP A 214 -6.43 -15.31 -7.08
C TRP A 214 -7.70 -14.58 -6.64
N TYR A 215 -8.06 -13.58 -7.41
CA TYR A 215 -9.32 -12.89 -7.19
C TYR A 215 -10.49 -13.89 -7.18
N GLN A 216 -11.27 -13.86 -6.13
CA GLN A 216 -12.50 -14.63 -5.96
C GLN A 216 -13.55 -13.69 -5.35
N PRO A 217 -14.82 -13.75 -5.78
CA PRO A 217 -15.87 -13.02 -5.08
C PRO A 217 -15.99 -13.54 -3.64
N HIS A 218 -16.41 -12.68 -2.72
CA HIS A 218 -16.66 -13.08 -1.35
C HIS A 218 -17.79 -14.13 -1.27
N PRO A 219 -17.79 -15.02 -0.25
CA PRO A 219 -18.83 -16.01 -0.08
C PRO A 219 -20.22 -15.37 -0.03
N GLY A 220 -21.12 -15.78 -0.94
CA GLY A 220 -22.47 -15.22 -1.03
C GLY A 220 -22.64 -14.03 -1.97
N ASN A 221 -21.60 -13.65 -2.70
CA ASN A 221 -21.67 -12.64 -3.77
C ASN A 221 -21.92 -13.31 -5.12
#